data_ff05351637573abe1c26f62ffc671f73
#
_entry.id   ff05351637573abe1c26f62ffc671f73
#
_cell.length_a   1.000
_cell.length_b   1.000
_cell.length_c   1.000
_cell.angle_alpha   90.00
_cell.angle_beta   90.00
_cell.angle_gamma   90.00
#
_symmetry.space_group_name_H-M   'P 1'
#
loop_
_entity.id
_entity.type
_entity.pdbx_description
1 polymer ?
#
loop_
_entity_poly.entity_id
_entity_poly.type
_entity_poly.pdbx_seq_one_letter_code
_entity_poly.pdbx_strand_id
1 'polypeptide(L)'
;MRTIIGVLAIFSLGGCDRSEEPAQILVAPRGDYRVHVFESDLGACCSSKVSARIIGSGEFRKLDEDLFEVFGASDIQFSWLDPDHLQIKVCNANKVFFRSDFSSTDYCRHIHVSMENVRPERAGGQVLCPKAK
;
A
#
# COMPACT_ATOMS: atom_id res chain seq x y z
N MET A 1 50.36 27.61 25.39
CA MET A 1 48.99 27.02 25.45
C MET A 1 48.49 26.83 24.05
N ARG A 2 48.44 25.60 23.59
CA ARG A 2 47.87 25.24 22.29
C ARG A 2 46.60 24.48 22.57
N THR A 3 45.45 25.10 22.26
CA THR A 3 44.15 24.47 22.37
C THR A 3 43.94 23.61 21.13
N ILE A 4 43.92 22.29 21.30
CA ILE A 4 43.58 21.36 20.24
C ILE A 4 42.06 21.24 20.24
N ILE A 5 41.41 21.85 19.26
CA ILE A 5 39.97 21.65 18.99
C ILE A 5 39.83 20.33 18.27
N GLY A 6 39.48 19.29 19.00
CA GLY A 6 39.08 18.01 18.39
C GLY A 6 37.75 18.16 17.70
N VAL A 7 37.79 18.15 16.37
CA VAL A 7 36.55 18.01 15.57
C VAL A 7 36.06 16.58 15.68
N LEU A 8 35.03 16.38 16.50
CA LEU A 8 34.34 15.11 16.62
C LEU A 8 33.45 14.97 15.35
N ALA A 9 33.95 14.28 14.34
CA ALA A 9 33.15 13.88 13.19
C ALA A 9 32.13 12.82 13.66
N ILE A 10 30.91 13.24 13.90
CA ILE A 10 29.80 12.33 14.14
C ILE A 10 29.45 11.73 12.79
N PHE A 11 30.01 10.56 12.49
CA PHE A 11 29.48 9.72 11.44
C PHE A 11 28.13 9.19 11.91
N SER A 12 27.05 9.85 11.54
CA SER A 12 25.75 9.25 11.60
C SER A 12 25.72 8.11 10.58
N LEU A 13 25.98 6.89 11.06
CA LEU A 13 25.67 5.68 10.35
C LEU A 13 24.14 5.67 10.19
N GLY A 14 23.65 6.24 9.09
CA GLY A 14 22.27 6.07 8.71
C GLY A 14 22.03 4.59 8.55
N GLY A 15 21.41 3.96 9.54
CA GLY A 15 20.94 2.60 9.44
C GLY A 15 20.00 2.46 8.25
N CYS A 16 19.98 1.29 7.59
CA CYS A 16 19.10 0.95 6.48
C CYS A 16 17.61 0.84 6.90
N ASP A 17 17.19 1.51 7.93
CA ASP A 17 15.79 1.76 8.25
C ASP A 17 15.28 2.89 7.35
N ARG A 18 15.07 2.53 6.09
CA ARG A 18 14.16 3.29 5.26
C ARG A 18 12.77 2.97 5.77
N SER A 19 12.26 3.82 6.65
CA SER A 19 10.82 3.95 6.82
C SER A 19 10.30 4.40 5.47
N GLU A 20 9.78 3.45 4.70
CA GLU A 20 9.20 3.76 3.40
C GLU A 20 8.03 4.71 3.65
N GLU A 21 8.10 5.90 3.06
CA GLU A 21 6.96 6.81 3.07
C GLU A 21 5.89 6.25 2.14
N PRO A 22 4.63 6.18 2.58
CA PRO A 22 3.56 5.74 1.70
C PRO A 22 3.39 6.70 0.54
N ALA A 23 3.29 6.15 -0.67
CA ALA A 23 2.98 6.91 -1.88
C ALA A 23 1.57 7.48 -1.85
N GLN A 24 0.65 6.79 -1.15
CA GLN A 24 -0.73 7.20 -0.99
C GLN A 24 -1.27 6.72 0.36
N ILE A 25 -2.12 7.54 0.98
CA ILE A 25 -2.87 7.19 2.19
C ILE A 25 -4.35 7.34 1.89
N LEU A 26 -5.10 6.26 2.06
CA LEU A 26 -6.55 6.22 1.87
C LEU A 26 -7.20 6.15 3.25
N VAL A 27 -8.02 7.13 3.59
CA VAL A 27 -8.76 7.16 4.86
C VAL A 27 -10.16 6.59 4.64
N ALA A 28 -10.56 5.63 5.46
CA ALA A 28 -11.91 5.07 5.41
C ALA A 28 -12.98 6.14 5.69
N PRO A 29 -14.20 6.00 5.14
CA PRO A 29 -15.24 7.01 5.29
C PRO A 29 -15.58 7.40 6.74
N ARG A 30 -15.45 6.47 7.69
CA ARG A 30 -15.63 6.73 9.12
C ARG A 30 -14.35 7.18 9.85
N GLY A 31 -13.19 7.14 9.18
CA GLY A 31 -11.92 7.57 9.76
C GLY A 31 -11.31 6.62 10.78
N ASP A 32 -11.85 5.43 10.98
CA ASP A 32 -11.40 4.45 11.98
C ASP A 32 -10.33 3.47 11.47
N TYR A 33 -10.02 3.53 10.20
CA TYR A 33 -8.85 2.89 9.62
C TYR A 33 -8.40 3.59 8.34
N ARG A 34 -7.17 3.29 7.93
CA ARG A 34 -6.57 3.82 6.73
C ARG A 34 -5.70 2.77 6.05
N VAL A 35 -5.51 2.93 4.76
CA VAL A 35 -4.66 2.08 3.95
C VAL A 35 -3.46 2.89 3.50
N HIS A 36 -2.27 2.43 3.84
CA HIS A 36 -1.01 2.99 3.39
C HIS A 36 -0.52 2.19 2.19
N VAL A 37 -0.37 2.85 1.06
CA VAL A 37 0.06 2.24 -0.20
C VAL A 37 1.53 2.60 -0.45
N PHE A 38 2.35 1.60 -0.73
CA PHE A 38 3.77 1.74 -0.99
C PHE A 38 4.09 1.27 -2.40
N GLU A 39 4.91 2.01 -3.11
CA GLU A 39 5.40 1.66 -4.42
C GLU A 39 6.90 1.39 -4.36
N SER A 40 7.34 0.29 -4.95
CA SER A 40 8.74 -0.09 -5.04
C SER A 40 9.10 -0.42 -6.48
N ASP A 41 10.20 0.16 -6.95
CA ASP A 41 10.80 -0.22 -8.23
C ASP A 41 11.84 -1.31 -7.96
N LEU A 42 11.66 -2.49 -8.55
CA LEU A 42 12.53 -3.63 -8.39
C LEU A 42 13.70 -3.64 -9.40
N GLY A 43 13.90 -2.53 -10.11
CA GLY A 43 14.97 -2.35 -11.09
C GLY A 43 14.58 -2.73 -12.52
N ALA A 44 15.51 -2.53 -13.47
CA ALA A 44 15.26 -2.67 -14.90
C ALA A 44 14.94 -4.11 -15.35
N CYS A 45 15.28 -5.11 -14.55
CA CYS A 45 15.01 -6.52 -14.84
C CYS A 45 13.66 -7.02 -14.33
N CYS A 46 12.98 -6.22 -13.47
CA CYS A 46 11.89 -6.75 -12.66
C CYS A 46 10.70 -5.80 -12.68
N SER A 47 9.50 -6.37 -12.53
CA SER A 47 8.26 -5.59 -12.46
C SER A 47 8.22 -4.72 -11.21
N SER A 48 7.51 -3.60 -11.29
CA SER A 48 7.20 -2.79 -10.12
C SER A 48 6.34 -3.57 -9.12
N LYS A 49 6.51 -3.26 -7.86
CA LYS A 49 5.75 -3.84 -6.76
C LYS A 49 4.94 -2.75 -6.09
N VAL A 50 3.66 -3.00 -5.87
CA VAL A 50 2.80 -2.16 -5.02
C VAL A 50 2.33 -3.00 -3.85
N SER A 51 2.54 -2.51 -2.65
CA SER A 51 2.08 -3.15 -1.43
C SER A 51 1.24 -2.18 -0.61
N ALA A 52 0.39 -2.70 0.26
CA ALA A 52 -0.38 -1.87 1.16
C ALA A 52 -0.53 -2.52 2.53
N ARG A 53 -0.60 -1.66 3.54
CA ARG A 53 -0.90 -2.03 4.92
C ARG A 53 -2.19 -1.35 5.34
N ILE A 54 -2.98 -2.05 6.11
CA ILE A 54 -4.16 -1.49 6.76
C ILE A 54 -3.83 -1.17 8.21
N ILE A 55 -4.09 0.06 8.62
CA ILE A 55 -3.78 0.57 9.95
C ILE A 55 -5.05 1.12 10.57
N GLY A 56 -5.40 0.61 11.73
CA GLY A 56 -6.62 0.98 12.42
C GLY A 56 -6.45 2.03 13.51
N SER A 57 -7.58 2.55 13.94
CA SER A 57 -7.74 3.41 15.09
C SER A 57 -9.11 3.13 15.74
N GLY A 58 -9.41 3.69 16.90
CA GLY A 58 -10.68 3.45 17.56
C GLY A 58 -10.97 1.97 17.81
N GLU A 59 -12.06 1.46 17.24
CA GLU A 59 -12.43 0.05 17.33
C GLU A 59 -11.42 -0.89 16.67
N PHE A 60 -10.67 -0.38 15.69
CA PHE A 60 -9.62 -1.12 14.98
C PHE A 60 -8.21 -0.77 15.47
N ARG A 61 -8.04 -0.22 16.66
CA ARG A 61 -6.75 0.30 17.17
C ARG A 61 -5.57 -0.67 17.16
N LYS A 62 -5.84 -1.98 17.16
CA LYS A 62 -4.82 -3.03 17.09
C LYS A 62 -4.54 -3.51 15.67
N LEU A 63 -5.25 -2.97 14.69
CA LEU A 63 -5.10 -3.35 13.31
C LEU A 63 -3.85 -2.68 12.71
N ASP A 64 -2.86 -3.48 12.37
CA ASP A 64 -1.67 -3.09 11.61
C ASP A 64 -1.18 -4.33 10.89
N GLU A 65 -1.70 -4.57 9.69
CA GLU A 65 -1.50 -5.79 8.93
C GLU A 65 -1.29 -5.50 7.44
N ASP A 66 -0.60 -6.43 6.79
CA ASP A 66 -0.47 -6.39 5.34
C ASP A 66 -1.82 -6.66 4.68
N LEU A 67 -2.19 -5.80 3.75
CA LEU A 67 -3.44 -5.88 3.01
C LEU A 67 -3.26 -6.59 1.68
N PHE A 68 -2.32 -6.14 0.87
CA PHE A 68 -2.01 -6.76 -0.40
C PHE A 68 -0.57 -6.51 -0.85
N GLU A 69 -0.16 -7.30 -1.81
CA GLU A 69 1.08 -7.15 -2.55
C GLU A 69 0.82 -7.53 -4.00
N VAL A 70 1.13 -6.63 -4.91
CA VAL A 70 0.83 -6.77 -6.34
C VAL A 70 2.08 -6.48 -7.16
N PHE A 71 2.37 -7.35 -8.12
CA PHE A 71 3.52 -7.21 -9.01
C PHE A 71 3.08 -6.96 -10.45
N GLY A 72 3.72 -6.00 -11.09
CA GLY A 72 3.54 -5.73 -12.53
C GLY A 72 2.21 -5.08 -12.90
N ALA A 73 1.49 -4.52 -11.95
CA ALA A 73 0.25 -3.83 -12.24
C ALA A 73 0.47 -2.56 -13.06
N SER A 74 -0.36 -2.35 -14.09
CA SER A 74 -0.36 -1.12 -14.88
C SER A 74 -1.19 -0.01 -14.22
N ASP A 75 -2.21 -0.37 -13.47
CA ASP A 75 -3.07 0.56 -12.74
C ASP A 75 -3.71 -0.12 -11.54
N ILE A 76 -3.88 0.63 -10.47
CA ILE A 76 -4.58 0.19 -9.26
C ILE A 76 -5.56 1.26 -8.85
N GLN A 77 -6.82 0.88 -8.69
CA GLN A 77 -7.90 1.77 -8.32
C GLN A 77 -8.56 1.30 -7.03
N PHE A 78 -8.83 2.23 -6.14
CA PHE A 78 -9.48 2.00 -4.86
C PHE A 78 -10.84 2.68 -4.85
N SER A 79 -11.85 1.98 -4.37
CA SER A 79 -13.16 2.57 -4.16
C SER A 79 -13.85 2.00 -2.92
N TRP A 80 -14.52 2.85 -2.18
CA TRP A 80 -15.32 2.46 -1.03
C TRP A 80 -16.73 2.14 -1.49
N LEU A 81 -17.16 0.89 -1.36
CA LEU A 81 -18.54 0.47 -1.65
C LEU A 81 -19.47 0.82 -0.49
N ASP A 82 -18.95 0.72 0.71
CA ASP A 82 -19.55 1.18 1.97
C ASP A 82 -18.42 1.44 2.99
N PRO A 83 -18.70 1.97 4.19
CA PRO A 83 -17.66 2.32 5.16
C PRO A 83 -16.76 1.16 5.59
N ASP A 84 -17.21 -0.08 5.47
CA ASP A 84 -16.49 -1.29 5.88
C ASP A 84 -16.11 -2.19 4.68
N HIS A 85 -16.32 -1.71 3.45
CA HIS A 85 -16.02 -2.48 2.24
C HIS A 85 -15.17 -1.68 1.25
N LEU A 86 -13.91 -2.05 1.16
CA LEU A 86 -12.97 -1.51 0.17
C LEU A 86 -12.92 -2.43 -1.05
N GLN A 87 -13.13 -1.86 -2.23
CA GLN A 87 -12.90 -2.55 -3.50
C GLN A 87 -11.60 -2.08 -4.13
N ILE A 88 -10.76 -3.03 -4.52
CA ILE A 88 -9.50 -2.79 -5.23
C ILE A 88 -9.61 -3.41 -6.62
N LYS A 89 -9.43 -2.59 -7.65
CA LYS A 89 -9.31 -3.05 -9.02
C LYS A 89 -7.87 -2.92 -9.48
N VAL A 90 -7.30 -4.03 -9.90
CA VAL A 90 -5.93 -4.12 -10.40
C VAL A 90 -5.99 -4.43 -11.88
N CYS A 91 -5.24 -3.70 -12.67
CA CYS A 91 -5.16 -3.93 -14.12
C CYS A 91 -3.82 -4.55 -14.49
N ASN A 92 -3.86 -5.65 -15.23
CA ASN A 92 -2.67 -6.29 -15.81
C ASN A 92 -1.64 -6.75 -14.77
N ALA A 93 -2.05 -7.20 -13.60
CA ALA A 93 -1.14 -7.71 -12.60
C ALA A 93 -0.64 -9.12 -12.92
N ASN A 94 0.65 -9.36 -12.70
CA ASN A 94 1.27 -10.67 -12.88
C ASN A 94 1.04 -11.58 -11.68
N LYS A 95 1.16 -11.01 -10.47
CA LYS A 95 0.93 -11.70 -9.20
C LYS A 95 0.15 -10.79 -8.27
N VAL A 96 -0.78 -11.38 -7.56
CA VAL A 96 -1.62 -10.69 -6.57
C VAL A 96 -1.69 -11.54 -5.31
N PHE A 97 -1.32 -10.95 -4.19
CA PHE A 97 -1.53 -11.51 -2.85
C PHE A 97 -2.39 -10.54 -2.07
N PHE A 98 -3.47 -10.98 -1.48
CA PHE A 98 -4.28 -10.10 -0.65
C PHE A 98 -5.03 -10.85 0.44
N ARG A 99 -5.42 -10.12 1.46
CA ARG A 99 -6.27 -10.59 2.53
C ARG A 99 -7.62 -9.88 2.47
N SER A 100 -8.68 -10.66 2.55
CA SER A 100 -10.04 -10.19 2.30
C SER A 100 -10.79 -9.68 3.52
N ASP A 101 -10.37 -10.09 4.72
CA ASP A 101 -11.15 -9.83 5.93
C ASP A 101 -10.28 -9.40 7.10
N PHE A 102 -10.72 -8.34 7.78
CA PHE A 102 -10.12 -7.82 9.00
C PHE A 102 -11.21 -7.60 10.05
N SER A 103 -10.89 -7.87 11.29
CA SER A 103 -11.83 -7.74 12.39
C SER A 103 -11.43 -6.62 13.34
N SER A 104 -12.42 -5.97 13.94
CA SER A 104 -12.19 -5.06 15.05
C SER A 104 -11.71 -5.79 16.31
N THR A 105 -11.22 -5.04 17.29
CA THR A 105 -10.70 -5.61 18.55
C THR A 105 -11.75 -6.41 19.34
N ASP A 106 -13.02 -6.09 19.19
CA ASP A 106 -14.16 -6.74 19.86
C ASP A 106 -14.88 -7.71 18.94
N TYR A 107 -14.41 -7.91 17.74
CA TYR A 107 -15.03 -8.78 16.71
C TYR A 107 -16.46 -8.37 16.32
N CYS A 108 -16.89 -7.15 16.68
CA CYS A 108 -18.22 -6.65 16.35
C CYS A 108 -18.32 -6.04 14.95
N ARG A 109 -17.19 -5.63 14.40
CA ARG A 109 -17.10 -5.06 13.04
C ARG A 109 -16.05 -5.76 12.22
N HIS A 110 -16.33 -5.89 10.94
CA HIS A 110 -15.43 -6.48 9.95
C HIS A 110 -15.20 -5.51 8.81
N ILE A 111 -13.98 -5.47 8.32
CA ILE A 111 -13.64 -4.77 7.09
C ILE A 111 -13.51 -5.84 6.00
N HIS A 112 -14.30 -5.71 4.94
CA HIS A 112 -14.21 -6.54 3.76
C HIS A 112 -13.41 -5.86 2.67
N VAL A 113 -12.51 -6.61 2.08
CA VAL A 113 -11.74 -6.14 0.93
C VAL A 113 -11.98 -7.10 -0.22
N SER A 114 -12.45 -6.57 -1.33
CA SER A 114 -12.57 -7.32 -2.57
C SER A 114 -11.53 -6.84 -3.57
N MET A 115 -10.96 -7.76 -4.32
CA MET A 115 -9.96 -7.46 -5.34
C MET A 115 -10.36 -8.10 -6.66
N GLU A 116 -10.35 -7.30 -7.71
CA GLU A 116 -10.59 -7.71 -9.07
C GLU A 116 -9.36 -7.45 -9.92
N ASN A 117 -8.86 -8.48 -10.60
CA ASN A 117 -7.80 -8.33 -11.60
C ASN A 117 -8.44 -8.16 -12.97
N VAL A 118 -8.48 -6.94 -13.44
CA VAL A 118 -9.09 -6.56 -14.70
C VAL A 118 -8.11 -6.85 -15.85
N ARG A 119 -8.60 -7.51 -16.89
CA ARG A 119 -7.80 -7.70 -18.10
C ARG A 119 -7.72 -6.39 -18.87
N PRO A 120 -6.52 -5.99 -19.29
CA PRO A 120 -6.37 -4.81 -20.11
C PRO A 120 -6.91 -5.05 -21.51
N GLU A 121 -7.47 -4.01 -22.11
CA GLU A 121 -7.73 -3.98 -23.53
C GLU A 121 -6.44 -3.65 -24.28
N ARG A 122 -6.22 -4.32 -25.40
CA ARG A 122 -5.08 -4.03 -26.29
C ARG A 122 -5.60 -3.32 -27.53
N ALA A 123 -5.17 -2.09 -27.70
CA ALA A 123 -5.44 -1.31 -28.90
C ALA A 123 -4.13 -0.75 -29.46
N GLY A 124 -3.80 -1.09 -30.70
CA GLY A 124 -2.62 -0.57 -31.37
C GLY A 124 -1.29 -0.90 -30.67
N GLY A 125 -1.18 -2.05 -30.00
CA GLY A 125 0.00 -2.46 -29.26
C GLY A 125 0.14 -1.83 -27.86
N GLN A 126 -0.78 -0.98 -27.46
CA GLN A 126 -0.83 -0.39 -26.12
C GLN A 126 -1.76 -1.16 -25.18
N VAL A 127 -1.35 -1.26 -23.93
CA VAL A 127 -2.17 -1.82 -22.86
C VAL A 127 -3.05 -0.70 -22.30
N LEU A 128 -4.36 -0.84 -22.43
CA LEU A 128 -5.33 0.13 -21.92
C LEU A 128 -6.06 -0.49 -20.72
N CYS A 129 -5.86 0.14 -19.57
CA CYS A 129 -6.62 -0.21 -18.36
C CYS A 129 -7.95 0.55 -18.35
N PRO A 130 -9.09 -0.15 -18.05
CA PRO A 130 -10.38 0.52 -17.95
C PRO A 130 -10.33 1.60 -16.86
N LYS A 131 -10.80 2.81 -17.19
CA LYS A 131 -10.94 3.88 -16.21
C LYS A 131 -12.11 3.58 -15.27
N ALA A 132 -11.97 3.95 -14.00
CA ALA A 132 -13.09 3.93 -13.07
C ALA A 132 -14.22 4.83 -13.61
N LYS A 133 -15.41 4.26 -13.64
CA LYS A 133 -16.61 5.05 -13.93
C LYS A 133 -17.07 5.80 -12.69
#